data_fbd043eacd88b85d02a48fc7c6883bc0
#
_entry.id   fbd043eacd88b85d02a48fc7c6883bc0
#
_cell.length_a   1.000
_cell.length_b   1.000
_cell.length_c   1.000
_cell.angle_alpha   90.00
_cell.angle_beta   90.00
_cell.angle_gamma   90.00
#
_symmetry.space_group_name_H-M   'P 1'
#
loop_
_entity.id
_entity.type
_entity.pdbx_description
1 polymer ?
#
loop_
_entity_poly.entity_id
_entity_poly.type
_entity_poly.pdbx_seq_one_letter_code
_entity_poly.pdbx_strand_id
1 'polypeptide(L)'
;RDTVYPIITLDSNFRALFLASTGLSENHNLYFFDAIYSKTKIIPIHKLKSVAVLSIYYNDYYGSVEANDYQIGFEIDPALLAEDGSNFILIAFGKENPFAEKPLSPIIWEAISPNSDPILQAYLSNDSLKKINFINTHRFNIQNLSYYLAEDDNHLLNSRKLCIYNRESKTWLFDHNFLEGESASHTPIITTPNTDPRFVYQWTGNFFKNQPAMIFGMQYQSFGCPSFFSIEKQSQETVMNCDNRH
;
A
#
# COMPACT_ATOMS: atom_id res chain seq x y z
N ARG A 1 31.08 6.08 0.01
CA ARG A 1 31.28 5.81 -1.44
C ARG A 1 30.06 5.04 -1.90
N ASP A 2 29.23 5.66 -2.72
CA ASP A 2 28.11 4.97 -3.35
C ASP A 2 28.70 3.95 -4.33
N THR A 3 28.66 2.69 -3.97
CA THR A 3 29.14 1.61 -4.85
C THR A 3 28.11 1.44 -5.94
N VAL A 4 28.38 1.93 -7.14
CA VAL A 4 27.51 1.71 -8.29
C VAL A 4 27.80 0.31 -8.83
N TYR A 5 26.87 -0.62 -8.65
CA TYR A 5 26.98 -1.94 -9.23
C TYR A 5 26.68 -1.90 -10.74
N PRO A 6 27.45 -2.64 -11.58
CA PRO A 6 27.22 -2.63 -13.01
C PRO A 6 25.86 -3.25 -13.34
N ILE A 7 25.10 -2.57 -14.22
CA ILE A 7 23.87 -3.10 -14.80
C ILE A 7 24.25 -3.96 -16.01
N ILE A 8 23.87 -5.23 -15.99
CA ILE A 8 24.12 -6.18 -17.06
C ILE A 8 22.84 -6.36 -17.88
N THR A 9 22.90 -6.05 -19.17
CA THR A 9 21.77 -6.31 -20.08
C THR A 9 21.68 -7.80 -20.36
N LEU A 10 20.48 -8.38 -20.20
CA LEU A 10 20.23 -9.77 -20.55
C LEU A 10 20.15 -9.93 -22.08
N ASP A 11 20.77 -10.98 -22.59
CA ASP A 11 20.58 -11.39 -23.99
C ASP A 11 19.16 -11.96 -24.23
N SER A 12 18.84 -12.27 -25.48
CA SER A 12 17.51 -12.73 -25.88
C SER A 12 17.07 -14.02 -25.21
N ASN A 13 18.03 -14.96 -24.97
CA ASN A 13 17.74 -16.26 -24.37
C ASN A 13 17.42 -16.09 -22.85
N PHE A 14 18.26 -15.36 -22.14
CA PHE A 14 18.01 -15.05 -20.71
C PHE A 14 16.77 -14.21 -20.53
N ARG A 15 16.48 -13.25 -21.42
CA ARG A 15 15.23 -12.49 -21.41
C ARG A 15 14.01 -13.41 -21.57
N ALA A 16 14.03 -14.35 -22.51
CA ALA A 16 12.92 -15.28 -22.72
C ALA A 16 12.69 -16.17 -21.48
N LEU A 17 13.76 -16.65 -20.85
CA LEU A 17 13.67 -17.42 -19.59
C LEU A 17 13.11 -16.59 -18.45
N PHE A 18 13.57 -15.34 -18.31
CA PHE A 18 13.06 -14.42 -17.30
C PHE A 18 11.56 -14.15 -17.46
N LEU A 19 11.10 -13.82 -18.67
CA LEU A 19 9.69 -13.61 -18.95
C LEU A 19 8.86 -14.88 -18.64
N ALA A 20 9.33 -16.06 -19.07
CA ALA A 20 8.64 -17.30 -18.81
C ALA A 20 8.55 -17.62 -17.30
N SER A 21 9.63 -17.40 -16.54
CA SER A 21 9.67 -17.67 -15.11
C SER A 21 8.74 -16.75 -14.30
N THR A 22 8.48 -15.54 -14.80
CA THR A 22 7.60 -14.56 -14.16
C THR A 22 6.15 -14.61 -14.67
N GLY A 23 5.86 -15.48 -15.66
CA GLY A 23 4.54 -15.51 -16.31
C GLY A 23 4.27 -14.30 -17.22
N LEU A 24 5.31 -13.54 -17.55
CA LEU A 24 5.22 -12.38 -18.44
C LEU A 24 5.44 -12.78 -19.90
N SER A 25 5.07 -11.89 -20.81
CA SER A 25 5.34 -12.03 -22.25
C SER A 25 5.58 -10.66 -22.88
N GLU A 26 6.16 -10.64 -24.08
CA GLU A 26 6.41 -9.42 -24.85
C GLU A 26 5.13 -8.63 -25.17
N ASN A 27 3.96 -9.30 -25.15
CA ASN A 27 2.65 -8.69 -25.39
C ASN A 27 2.00 -8.10 -24.13
N HIS A 28 2.65 -8.20 -22.98
CA HIS A 28 2.20 -7.54 -21.76
C HIS A 28 2.69 -6.09 -21.71
N ASN A 29 2.06 -5.32 -20.85
CA ASN A 29 2.43 -3.96 -20.52
C ASN A 29 2.85 -3.85 -19.07
N LEU A 30 3.70 -2.89 -18.80
CA LEU A 30 3.98 -2.36 -17.48
C LEU A 30 3.11 -1.13 -17.28
N TYR A 31 2.36 -1.09 -16.19
CA TYR A 31 1.50 0.00 -15.78
C TYR A 31 2.10 0.65 -14.53
N PHE A 32 2.40 1.94 -14.64
CA PHE A 32 2.76 2.79 -13.51
C PHE A 32 1.58 3.66 -13.16
N PHE A 33 1.00 3.42 -12.02
CA PHE A 33 -0.11 4.21 -11.51
C PHE A 33 0.37 5.12 -10.38
N ASP A 34 0.34 6.42 -10.64
CA ASP A 34 0.52 7.43 -9.60
C ASP A 34 -0.80 7.59 -8.86
N ALA A 35 -0.85 7.13 -7.63
CA ALA A 35 -2.05 7.10 -6.82
C ALA A 35 -2.49 8.50 -6.35
N ILE A 36 -1.55 9.43 -6.21
CA ILE A 36 -1.84 10.82 -5.81
C ILE A 36 -2.52 11.58 -6.95
N TYR A 37 -1.96 11.48 -8.15
CA TYR A 37 -2.46 12.22 -9.32
C TYR A 37 -3.44 11.42 -10.19
N SER A 38 -3.70 10.15 -9.85
CA SER A 38 -4.60 9.23 -10.59
C SER A 38 -4.23 9.10 -12.07
N LYS A 39 -2.93 9.05 -12.34
CA LYS A 39 -2.38 8.93 -13.70
C LYS A 39 -1.71 7.59 -13.89
N THR A 40 -1.96 6.96 -15.03
CA THR A 40 -1.27 5.73 -15.44
C THR A 40 -0.36 6.01 -16.62
N LYS A 41 0.92 5.63 -16.49
CA LYS A 41 1.85 5.50 -17.62
C LYS A 41 1.90 4.05 -18.06
N ILE A 42 1.89 3.79 -19.35
CA ILE A 42 1.86 2.43 -19.92
C ILE A 42 3.09 2.24 -20.78
N ILE A 43 3.86 1.19 -20.49
CA ILE A 43 5.06 0.85 -21.24
C ILE A 43 4.95 -0.60 -21.71
N PRO A 44 4.92 -0.88 -23.01
CA PRO A 44 4.96 -2.25 -23.53
C PRO A 44 6.24 -2.96 -23.11
N ILE A 45 6.14 -4.22 -22.66
CA ILE A 45 7.30 -5.00 -22.19
C ILE A 45 8.37 -5.15 -23.28
N HIS A 46 7.97 -5.29 -24.54
CA HIS A 46 8.94 -5.38 -25.64
C HIS A 46 9.83 -4.14 -25.82
N LYS A 47 9.43 -2.99 -25.23
CA LYS A 47 10.23 -1.75 -25.22
C LYS A 47 11.15 -1.64 -24.00
N LEU A 48 10.97 -2.49 -23.01
CA LEU A 48 11.76 -2.49 -21.79
C LEU A 48 13.01 -3.37 -21.98
N LYS A 49 14.13 -2.87 -21.51
CA LYS A 49 15.39 -3.59 -21.48
C LYS A 49 15.42 -4.48 -20.23
N SER A 50 15.61 -5.77 -20.40
CA SER A 50 15.80 -6.69 -19.29
C SER A 50 17.24 -6.66 -18.82
N VAL A 51 17.42 -6.52 -17.51
CA VAL A 51 18.73 -6.32 -16.88
C VAL A 51 18.90 -7.19 -15.65
N ALA A 52 20.14 -7.48 -15.31
CA ALA A 52 20.54 -8.00 -14.02
C ALA A 52 21.44 -7.00 -13.32
N VAL A 53 21.25 -6.84 -12.02
CA VAL A 53 22.07 -5.97 -11.16
C VAL A 53 22.38 -6.71 -9.86
N LEU A 54 23.58 -6.52 -9.32
CA LEU A 54 23.87 -7.05 -7.98
C LEU A 54 22.90 -6.46 -6.97
N SER A 55 22.40 -7.33 -6.09
CA SER A 55 21.54 -6.89 -5.00
C SER A 55 22.25 -5.85 -4.13
N ILE A 56 21.51 -4.84 -3.67
CA ILE A 56 22.01 -3.86 -2.69
C ILE A 56 22.41 -4.53 -1.37
N TYR A 57 21.94 -5.74 -1.13
CA TYR A 57 22.27 -6.55 0.04
C TYR A 57 23.50 -7.46 -0.17
N TYR A 58 24.10 -7.42 -1.38
CA TYR A 58 25.35 -8.14 -1.62
C TYR A 58 26.45 -7.58 -0.73
N ASN A 59 27.11 -8.46 -0.02
CA ASN A 59 28.22 -8.09 0.85
C ASN A 59 29.53 -8.65 0.29
N ASP A 60 30.43 -7.78 -0.15
CA ASP A 60 31.76 -8.12 -0.68
C ASP A 60 32.62 -8.97 0.30
N TYR A 61 32.19 -9.08 1.55
CA TYR A 61 32.91 -9.80 2.58
C TYR A 61 33.00 -11.31 2.32
N TYR A 62 32.09 -11.88 1.51
CA TYR A 62 32.04 -13.31 1.23
C TYR A 62 32.79 -13.74 -0.04
N GLY A 63 33.39 -12.83 -0.76
CA GLY A 63 34.47 -13.06 -1.73
C GLY A 63 34.12 -13.66 -3.08
N SER A 64 32.91 -14.18 -3.31
CA SER A 64 32.46 -14.66 -4.62
C SER A 64 31.03 -14.22 -4.88
N VAL A 65 30.77 -13.69 -6.09
CA VAL A 65 29.43 -13.35 -6.55
C VAL A 65 28.77 -14.61 -7.12
N GLU A 66 27.61 -14.97 -6.58
CA GLU A 66 26.80 -16.09 -7.07
C GLU A 66 25.58 -15.58 -7.86
N ALA A 67 24.93 -16.49 -8.61
CA ALA A 67 23.76 -16.13 -9.41
C ALA A 67 22.60 -15.55 -8.57
N ASN A 68 22.46 -16.00 -7.32
CA ASN A 68 21.43 -15.54 -6.38
C ASN A 68 21.67 -14.11 -5.85
N ASP A 69 22.88 -13.58 -6.03
CA ASP A 69 23.20 -12.21 -5.64
C ASP A 69 22.69 -11.20 -6.66
N TYR A 70 22.25 -11.65 -7.83
CA TYR A 70 21.69 -10.78 -8.85
C TYR A 70 20.18 -10.67 -8.75
N GLN A 71 19.70 -9.44 -8.88
CA GLN A 71 18.30 -9.13 -9.15
C GLN A 71 18.09 -8.98 -10.64
N ILE A 72 17.09 -9.69 -11.16
CA ILE A 72 16.71 -9.60 -12.57
C ILE A 72 15.41 -8.80 -12.67
N GLY A 73 15.37 -7.85 -13.61
CA GLY A 73 14.20 -7.01 -13.82
C GLY A 73 14.27 -6.23 -15.11
N PHE A 74 13.51 -5.14 -15.14
CA PHE A 74 13.51 -4.19 -16.24
C PHE A 74 14.20 -2.89 -15.84
N GLU A 75 15.04 -2.37 -16.75
CA GLU A 75 15.57 -1.02 -16.61
C GLU A 75 14.44 -0.01 -16.89
N ILE A 76 14.23 0.89 -15.93
CA ILE A 76 13.18 1.90 -15.99
C ILE A 76 13.83 3.27 -15.93
N ASP A 77 13.43 4.16 -16.82
CA ASP A 77 13.86 5.55 -16.79
C ASP A 77 13.40 6.20 -15.48
N PRO A 78 14.32 6.71 -14.64
CA PRO A 78 13.97 7.41 -13.42
C PRO A 78 12.99 8.58 -13.62
N ALA A 79 13.00 9.22 -14.78
CA ALA A 79 12.07 10.30 -15.14
C ALA A 79 10.60 9.82 -15.19
N LEU A 80 10.36 8.51 -15.30
CA LEU A 80 9.03 7.93 -15.24
C LEU A 80 8.50 7.81 -13.80
N LEU A 81 9.40 7.79 -12.81
CA LEU A 81 9.07 7.54 -11.42
C LEU A 81 8.69 8.81 -10.64
N ALA A 82 9.07 10.00 -11.12
CA ALA A 82 8.91 11.22 -10.32
C ALA A 82 8.76 12.47 -11.19
N GLU A 83 7.55 12.74 -11.68
CA GLU A 83 7.33 14.10 -12.22
C GLU A 83 7.22 15.15 -11.11
N ASP A 84 6.75 14.83 -9.91
CA ASP A 84 6.54 15.80 -8.82
C ASP A 84 6.80 15.23 -7.40
N GLY A 85 7.68 14.24 -7.28
CA GLY A 85 8.01 13.69 -5.96
C GLY A 85 6.89 12.86 -5.33
N SER A 86 5.99 12.30 -6.15
CA SER A 86 5.01 11.34 -5.67
C SER A 86 5.73 10.10 -5.14
N ASN A 87 5.53 9.81 -3.85
CA ASN A 87 6.08 8.61 -3.21
C ASN A 87 5.12 7.43 -3.26
N PHE A 88 3.99 7.55 -3.98
CA PHE A 88 2.94 6.55 -3.99
C PHE A 88 2.65 6.06 -5.41
N ILE A 89 3.57 5.23 -5.92
CA ILE A 89 3.46 4.63 -7.23
C ILE A 89 3.21 3.13 -7.09
N LEU A 90 2.15 2.66 -7.72
CA LEU A 90 1.84 1.24 -7.87
C LEU A 90 2.27 0.76 -9.24
N ILE A 91 2.84 -0.44 -9.28
CA ILE A 91 3.31 -1.06 -10.50
C ILE A 91 2.54 -2.36 -10.73
N ALA A 92 2.05 -2.56 -11.94
CA ALA A 92 1.42 -3.81 -12.35
C ALA A 92 1.90 -4.24 -13.74
N PHE A 93 1.92 -5.55 -13.95
CA PHE A 93 2.19 -6.15 -15.25
C PHE A 93 0.96 -6.89 -15.74
N GLY A 94 0.65 -6.78 -17.02
CA GLY A 94 -0.47 -7.52 -17.58
C GLY A 94 -0.83 -7.12 -19.00
N LYS A 95 -1.87 -7.75 -19.54
CA LYS A 95 -2.44 -7.39 -20.85
C LYS A 95 -3.33 -6.15 -20.75
N GLU A 96 -4.00 -5.99 -19.62
CA GLU A 96 -4.94 -4.90 -19.36
C GLU A 96 -4.52 -4.10 -18.13
N ASN A 97 -4.84 -2.82 -18.13
CA ASN A 97 -4.61 -1.94 -16.99
C ASN A 97 -5.54 -2.34 -15.83
N PRO A 98 -5.01 -2.81 -14.70
CA PRO A 98 -5.83 -3.17 -13.54
C PRO A 98 -6.31 -1.97 -12.73
N PHE A 99 -5.68 -0.80 -12.87
CA PHE A 99 -5.96 0.38 -12.06
C PHE A 99 -7.26 1.06 -12.47
N ALA A 100 -8.02 1.52 -11.49
CA ALA A 100 -9.32 2.18 -11.70
C ALA A 100 -9.20 3.60 -12.27
N GLU A 101 -8.00 4.22 -12.17
CA GLU A 101 -7.72 5.58 -12.62
C GLU A 101 -8.69 6.63 -12.07
N LYS A 102 -9.19 6.38 -10.88
CA LYS A 102 -10.02 7.31 -10.12
C LYS A 102 -9.19 7.98 -9.05
N PRO A 103 -9.50 9.25 -8.72
CA PRO A 103 -8.82 9.93 -7.63
C PRO A 103 -8.95 9.13 -6.34
N LEU A 104 -7.82 8.90 -5.69
CA LEU A 104 -7.80 8.42 -4.32
C LEU A 104 -7.99 9.59 -3.37
N SER A 105 -8.55 9.33 -2.22
CA SER A 105 -8.80 10.33 -1.20
C SER A 105 -7.79 10.18 -0.06
N PRO A 106 -7.02 11.22 0.24
CA PRO A 106 -6.24 11.25 1.47
C PRO A 106 -7.19 11.24 2.66
N ILE A 107 -6.86 10.48 3.68
CA ILE A 107 -7.65 10.44 4.91
C ILE A 107 -7.14 11.52 5.85
N ILE A 108 -7.94 12.56 6.02
CA ILE A 108 -7.69 13.61 6.99
C ILE A 108 -8.69 13.43 8.13
N TRP A 109 -8.18 13.07 9.28
CA TRP A 109 -9.00 12.68 10.40
C TRP A 109 -9.56 13.88 11.18
N GLU A 110 -10.78 13.77 11.63
CA GLU A 110 -11.41 14.67 12.59
C GLU A 110 -11.40 14.02 13.97
N ALA A 111 -10.81 14.65 14.97
CA ALA A 111 -10.90 14.17 16.34
C ALA A 111 -12.33 14.32 16.86
N ILE A 112 -12.89 13.26 17.40
CA ILE A 112 -14.26 13.25 17.94
C ILE A 112 -14.29 12.66 19.35
N SER A 113 -15.32 13.03 20.12
CA SER A 113 -15.65 12.29 21.33
C SER A 113 -16.49 11.07 20.96
N PRO A 114 -16.15 9.86 21.45
CA PRO A 114 -16.97 8.67 21.21
C PRO A 114 -18.45 8.86 21.57
N ASN A 115 -18.71 9.66 22.60
CA ASN A 115 -20.07 9.95 23.08
C ASN A 115 -20.85 10.95 22.22
N SER A 116 -20.21 11.60 21.26
CA SER A 116 -20.86 12.57 20.38
C SER A 116 -21.41 11.98 19.08
N ASP A 117 -21.03 10.75 18.76
CA ASP A 117 -21.43 10.08 17.51
C ASP A 117 -22.34 8.89 17.80
N PRO A 118 -23.65 8.95 17.43
CA PRO A 118 -24.61 7.87 17.72
C PRO A 118 -24.27 6.54 17.04
N ILE A 119 -23.65 6.58 15.87
CA ILE A 119 -23.27 5.35 15.13
C ILE A 119 -22.15 4.64 15.87
N LEU A 120 -21.15 5.40 16.29
CA LEU A 120 -20.03 4.85 17.06
C LEU A 120 -20.49 4.37 18.43
N GLN A 121 -21.37 5.12 19.12
CA GLN A 121 -21.95 4.67 20.40
C GLN A 121 -22.68 3.33 20.27
N ALA A 122 -23.49 3.17 19.23
CA ALA A 122 -24.19 1.90 18.97
C ALA A 122 -23.21 0.73 18.74
N TYR A 123 -22.10 1.00 18.04
CA TYR A 123 -21.03 0.02 17.83
C TYR A 123 -20.33 -0.35 19.14
N LEU A 124 -19.92 0.63 19.94
CA LEU A 124 -19.22 0.44 21.21
C LEU A 124 -20.09 -0.20 22.29
N SER A 125 -21.42 -0.09 22.15
CA SER A 125 -22.37 -0.75 23.06
C SER A 125 -22.45 -2.27 22.90
N ASN A 126 -21.80 -2.83 21.88
CA ASN A 126 -21.71 -4.26 21.69
C ASN A 126 -20.86 -4.92 22.79
N ASP A 127 -21.39 -5.97 23.40
CA ASP A 127 -20.76 -6.63 24.59
C ASP A 127 -19.33 -7.11 24.37
N SER A 128 -18.98 -7.49 23.15
CA SER A 128 -17.63 -7.91 22.80
C SER A 128 -16.59 -6.79 22.86
N LEU A 129 -17.03 -5.53 22.77
CA LEU A 129 -16.18 -4.35 22.71
C LEU A 129 -16.14 -3.58 24.03
N LYS A 130 -17.05 -3.85 24.98
CA LYS A 130 -17.11 -3.18 26.28
C LYS A 130 -15.84 -3.30 27.14
N LYS A 131 -14.95 -4.24 26.79
CA LYS A 131 -13.67 -4.45 27.50
C LYS A 131 -12.53 -3.60 26.95
N ILE A 132 -12.75 -2.89 25.84
CA ILE A 132 -11.72 -2.08 25.19
C ILE A 132 -11.99 -0.62 25.55
N ASN A 133 -11.03 0.01 26.19
CA ASN A 133 -11.12 1.43 26.49
C ASN A 133 -10.52 2.21 25.33
N PHE A 134 -11.37 2.74 24.45
CA PHE A 134 -10.92 3.53 23.31
C PHE A 134 -10.61 4.96 23.74
N ILE A 135 -9.39 5.38 23.46
CA ILE A 135 -8.92 6.75 23.57
C ILE A 135 -8.66 7.32 22.16
N ASN A 136 -8.50 8.63 22.04
CA ASN A 136 -8.11 9.31 20.80
C ASN A 136 -8.91 8.84 19.57
N THR A 137 -10.22 9.00 19.65
CA THR A 137 -11.10 8.58 18.56
C THR A 137 -11.17 9.63 17.45
N HIS A 138 -11.11 9.17 16.23
CA HIS A 138 -11.14 10.00 15.03
C HIS A 138 -12.18 9.50 14.04
N ARG A 139 -12.68 10.42 13.22
CA ARG A 139 -13.64 10.14 12.16
C ARG A 139 -13.16 10.72 10.84
N PHE A 140 -13.45 10.02 9.75
CA PHE A 140 -13.35 10.53 8.38
C PHE A 140 -14.59 10.12 7.60
N ASN A 141 -15.18 11.06 6.87
CA ASN A 141 -16.37 10.80 6.05
C ASN A 141 -16.08 11.05 4.58
N ILE A 142 -16.45 10.11 3.74
CA ILE A 142 -16.38 10.24 2.30
C ILE A 142 -17.57 9.53 1.64
N GLN A 143 -18.26 10.21 0.75
CA GLN A 143 -19.48 9.68 0.10
C GLN A 143 -20.46 9.13 1.15
N ASN A 144 -20.83 7.85 1.06
CA ASN A 144 -21.71 7.16 1.98
C ASN A 144 -20.98 6.39 3.10
N LEU A 145 -19.65 6.51 3.20
CA LEU A 145 -18.85 5.81 4.20
C LEU A 145 -18.42 6.71 5.34
N SER A 146 -18.47 6.19 6.55
CA SER A 146 -17.87 6.78 7.76
C SER A 146 -16.80 5.85 8.29
N TYR A 147 -15.60 6.36 8.42
CA TYR A 147 -14.43 5.68 8.96
C TYR A 147 -14.26 6.14 10.41
N TYR A 148 -14.06 5.21 11.31
CA TYR A 148 -13.78 5.46 12.71
C TYR A 148 -12.48 4.78 13.09
N LEU A 149 -11.52 5.57 13.56
CA LEU A 149 -10.24 5.09 14.05
C LEU A 149 -10.14 5.39 15.54
N ALA A 150 -9.88 4.38 16.34
CA ALA A 150 -9.72 4.53 17.78
C ALA A 150 -8.47 3.82 18.26
N GLU A 151 -7.76 4.43 19.21
CA GLU A 151 -6.60 3.82 19.88
C GLU A 151 -7.08 3.14 21.16
N ASP A 152 -6.54 1.96 21.44
CA ASP A 152 -6.79 1.24 22.70
C ASP A 152 -5.86 1.78 23.79
N ASP A 153 -6.42 2.05 24.98
CA ASP A 153 -5.68 2.47 26.19
C ASP A 153 -4.78 1.35 26.76
N ASN A 154 -4.79 0.19 26.17
CA ASN A 154 -3.95 -0.92 26.59
C ASN A 154 -2.50 -0.71 26.13
N HIS A 155 -1.70 -0.06 26.98
CA HIS A 155 -0.28 0.23 26.76
C HIS A 155 0.59 -1.00 26.43
N LEU A 156 0.08 -2.21 26.58
CA LEU A 156 0.82 -3.44 26.26
C LEU A 156 0.71 -3.84 24.80
N LEU A 157 -0.31 -3.38 24.08
CA LEU A 157 -0.60 -3.85 22.72
C LEU A 157 -0.53 -2.76 21.64
N ASN A 158 -0.45 -1.48 22.00
CA ASN A 158 -0.45 -0.37 21.02
C ASN A 158 -1.31 -0.70 19.80
N SER A 159 -2.61 -0.79 19.98
CA SER A 159 -3.52 -1.18 18.91
C SER A 159 -4.36 -0.02 18.43
N ARG A 160 -4.63 0.00 17.12
CA ARG A 160 -5.59 0.90 16.48
C ARG A 160 -6.72 0.09 15.88
N LYS A 161 -7.93 0.39 16.31
CA LYS A 161 -9.16 -0.18 15.78
C LYS A 161 -9.68 0.71 14.67
N LEU A 162 -9.83 0.15 13.45
CA LEU A 162 -10.50 0.81 12.34
C LEU A 162 -11.82 0.11 12.04
N CYS A 163 -12.91 0.88 12.04
CA CYS A 163 -14.22 0.41 11.65
C CYS A 163 -14.78 1.32 10.55
N ILE A 164 -15.43 0.73 9.54
CA ILE A 164 -16.03 1.49 8.44
C ILE A 164 -17.51 1.14 8.33
N TYR A 165 -18.35 2.17 8.41
CA TYR A 165 -19.79 2.08 8.36
C TYR A 165 -20.34 2.67 7.06
N ASN A 166 -21.22 1.93 6.39
CA ASN A 166 -21.97 2.44 5.25
C ASN A 166 -23.28 3.07 5.75
N ARG A 167 -23.41 4.39 5.59
CA ARG A 167 -24.56 5.16 6.06
C ARG A 167 -25.83 4.90 5.28
N GLU A 168 -25.72 4.49 4.02
CA GLU A 168 -26.85 4.18 3.15
C GLU A 168 -27.44 2.83 3.50
N SER A 169 -26.63 1.76 3.49
CA SER A 169 -27.06 0.40 3.85
C SER A 169 -27.19 0.19 5.36
N LYS A 170 -26.73 1.15 6.19
CA LYS A 170 -26.70 1.08 7.66
C LYS A 170 -25.98 -0.17 8.17
N THR A 171 -24.87 -0.55 7.54
CA THR A 171 -24.11 -1.74 7.88
C THR A 171 -22.63 -1.41 8.10
N TRP A 172 -21.99 -2.13 9.02
CA TRP A 172 -20.55 -2.15 9.17
C TRP A 172 -19.97 -3.02 8.05
N LEU A 173 -19.04 -2.44 7.29
CA LEU A 173 -18.37 -3.12 6.15
C LEU A 173 -17.00 -3.63 6.54
N PHE A 174 -16.33 -2.98 7.50
CA PHE A 174 -14.96 -3.25 7.83
C PHE A 174 -14.76 -3.13 9.33
N ASP A 175 -13.96 -4.03 9.86
CA ASP A 175 -13.61 -4.09 11.28
C ASP A 175 -12.23 -4.76 11.42
N HIS A 176 -11.19 -3.99 11.73
CA HIS A 176 -9.83 -4.49 11.82
C HIS A 176 -9.04 -3.84 12.94
N ASN A 177 -8.18 -4.63 13.60
CA ASN A 177 -7.21 -4.14 14.58
C ASN A 177 -5.82 -4.15 13.98
N PHE A 178 -5.20 -2.99 13.92
CA PHE A 178 -3.79 -2.84 13.57
C PHE A 178 -2.96 -2.87 14.85
N LEU A 179 -2.05 -3.82 14.96
CA LEU A 179 -1.19 -4.01 16.12
C LEU A 179 0.22 -3.52 15.81
N GLU A 180 0.84 -2.79 16.72
CA GLU A 180 2.27 -2.50 16.64
C GLU A 180 3.08 -3.70 17.15
N GLY A 181 4.27 -3.87 16.56
CA GLY A 181 5.20 -4.94 16.91
C GLY A 181 6.57 -4.69 16.29
N GLU A 182 7.43 -5.69 16.31
CA GLU A 182 8.78 -5.58 15.73
C GLU A 182 8.76 -5.28 14.23
N SER A 183 7.73 -5.78 13.52
CA SER A 183 7.63 -5.67 12.05
C SER A 183 6.70 -4.56 11.56
N ALA A 184 5.92 -3.95 12.43
CA ALA A 184 4.94 -2.95 12.03
C ALA A 184 4.77 -1.85 13.07
N SER A 185 4.70 -0.59 12.61
CA SER A 185 4.36 0.57 13.45
C SER A 185 3.26 1.39 12.80
N HIS A 186 2.46 2.06 13.61
CA HIS A 186 1.37 2.88 13.10
C HIS A 186 1.88 4.14 12.36
N THR A 187 1.24 4.46 11.24
CA THR A 187 1.48 5.72 10.56
C THR A 187 0.88 6.89 11.34
N PRO A 188 1.42 8.12 11.22
CA PRO A 188 0.86 9.30 11.87
C PRO A 188 -0.60 9.56 11.46
N ILE A 189 -1.41 9.98 12.44
CA ILE A 189 -2.77 10.46 12.21
C ILE A 189 -2.69 11.93 11.79
N ILE A 190 -3.17 12.24 10.59
CA ILE A 190 -3.16 13.60 10.05
C ILE A 190 -4.54 14.23 10.26
N THR A 191 -4.57 15.32 10.99
CA THR A 191 -5.81 16.05 11.31
C THR A 191 -5.90 17.44 10.67
N THR A 192 -4.84 17.86 9.96
CA THR A 192 -4.76 19.20 9.36
C THR A 192 -5.21 19.17 7.90
N PRO A 193 -6.28 19.86 7.51
CA PRO A 193 -6.85 19.81 6.15
C PRO A 193 -5.93 20.31 5.04
N ASN A 194 -4.99 21.19 5.34
CA ASN A 194 -4.09 21.81 4.37
C ASN A 194 -2.74 21.06 4.25
N THR A 195 -2.71 19.81 4.65
CA THR A 195 -1.51 19.00 4.53
C THR A 195 -1.23 18.69 3.06
N ASP A 196 0.01 18.88 2.63
CA ASP A 196 0.47 18.46 1.30
C ASP A 196 0.21 16.95 1.14
N PRO A 197 -0.47 16.51 0.05
CA PRO A 197 -0.79 15.10 -0.19
C PRO A 197 0.42 14.17 -0.08
N ARG A 198 1.62 14.67 -0.37
CA ARG A 198 2.88 13.90 -0.26
C ARG A 198 3.23 13.48 1.17
N PHE A 199 2.66 14.16 2.17
CA PHE A 199 2.86 13.86 3.59
C PHE A 199 1.66 13.16 4.24
N VAL A 200 0.66 12.79 3.46
CA VAL A 200 -0.46 11.98 3.94
C VAL A 200 -0.11 10.51 3.75
N TYR A 201 -0.22 9.73 4.81
CA TYR A 201 0.14 8.32 4.81
C TYR A 201 -1.03 7.41 4.48
N GLN A 202 -2.24 7.80 4.89
CA GLN A 202 -3.43 6.97 4.84
C GLN A 202 -4.35 7.42 3.70
N TRP A 203 -4.71 6.47 2.85
CA TRP A 203 -5.50 6.73 1.65
C TRP A 203 -6.62 5.72 1.49
N THR A 204 -7.70 6.14 0.86
CA THR A 204 -8.83 5.28 0.52
C THR A 204 -9.37 5.59 -0.86
N GLY A 205 -10.01 4.61 -1.48
CA GLY A 205 -10.66 4.74 -2.79
C GLY A 205 -10.61 3.45 -3.60
N ASN A 206 -11.04 3.54 -4.85
CA ASN A 206 -11.00 2.43 -5.79
C ASN A 206 -9.63 2.38 -6.48
N PHE A 207 -8.75 1.53 -5.99
CA PHE A 207 -7.42 1.31 -6.58
C PHE A 207 -7.49 0.48 -7.86
N PHE A 208 -8.29 -0.57 -7.84
CA PHE A 208 -8.39 -1.53 -8.94
C PHE A 208 -9.78 -1.54 -9.57
N LYS A 209 -9.82 -1.83 -10.87
CA LYS A 209 -11.07 -1.99 -11.62
C LYS A 209 -11.86 -3.18 -11.07
N ASN A 210 -13.18 -3.02 -10.96
CA ASN A 210 -14.09 -4.08 -10.52
C ASN A 210 -13.79 -4.67 -9.13
N GLN A 211 -13.08 -3.92 -8.30
CA GLN A 211 -12.82 -4.27 -6.91
C GLN A 211 -13.50 -3.28 -5.96
N PRO A 212 -13.82 -3.70 -4.73
CA PRO A 212 -14.28 -2.78 -3.68
C PRO A 212 -13.31 -1.62 -3.47
N ALA A 213 -13.77 -0.55 -2.84
CA ALA A 213 -12.86 0.45 -2.33
C ALA A 213 -11.88 -0.18 -1.34
N MET A 214 -10.69 0.37 -1.26
CA MET A 214 -9.62 -0.13 -0.39
C MET A 214 -9.12 0.96 0.54
N ILE A 215 -8.48 0.53 1.59
CA ILE A 215 -7.71 1.39 2.49
C ILE A 215 -6.25 0.97 2.50
N PHE A 216 -5.36 1.95 2.57
CA PHE A 216 -3.92 1.76 2.52
C PHE A 216 -3.20 2.69 3.50
N GLY A 217 -1.99 2.29 3.94
CA GLY A 217 -1.08 3.15 4.69
C GLY A 217 -1.41 3.29 6.17
N MET A 218 -2.10 2.33 6.77
CA MET A 218 -2.39 2.32 8.21
C MET A 218 -1.16 2.02 9.06
N GLN A 219 -0.18 1.31 8.50
CA GLN A 219 1.06 0.91 9.16
C GLN A 219 2.26 1.03 8.23
N TYR A 220 3.43 1.32 8.83
CA TYR A 220 4.74 1.06 8.23
C TYR A 220 5.12 -0.39 8.48
N GLN A 221 5.63 -1.06 7.46
CA GLN A 221 6.20 -2.39 7.58
C GLN A 221 7.72 -2.30 7.63
N SER A 222 8.33 -2.71 8.75
CA SER A 222 9.80 -2.74 8.91
C SER A 222 10.38 -3.99 8.25
N PHE A 223 9.67 -5.13 8.39
CA PHE A 223 10.03 -6.42 7.81
C PHE A 223 8.83 -6.98 7.08
N GLY A 224 8.68 -6.64 5.82
CA GLY A 224 7.56 -7.11 5.03
C GLY A 224 7.17 -6.13 3.94
N CYS A 225 6.13 -6.47 3.21
CA CYS A 225 5.65 -5.65 2.12
C CYS A 225 4.37 -4.91 2.53
N PRO A 226 4.16 -3.69 2.04
CA PRO A 226 2.92 -2.95 2.29
C PRO A 226 1.70 -3.73 1.80
N SER A 227 0.57 -3.51 2.43
CA SER A 227 -0.69 -4.15 2.08
C SER A 227 -1.85 -3.17 1.97
N PHE A 228 -2.88 -3.60 1.22
CA PHE A 228 -4.18 -2.96 1.11
C PHE A 228 -5.22 -3.84 1.76
N PHE A 229 -6.25 -3.21 2.31
CA PHE A 229 -7.42 -3.90 2.83
C PHE A 229 -8.65 -3.52 2.00
N SER A 230 -9.38 -4.51 1.49
CA SER A 230 -10.68 -4.25 0.85
C SER A 230 -11.73 -3.83 1.88
N ILE A 231 -12.58 -2.84 1.51
CA ILE A 231 -13.65 -2.33 2.39
C ILE A 231 -14.90 -3.14 2.13
N GLU A 232 -14.98 -4.30 2.77
CA GLU A 232 -16.10 -5.23 2.70
C GLU A 232 -16.16 -6.10 3.96
N LYS A 233 -17.32 -6.79 4.19
CA LYS A 233 -17.53 -7.59 5.41
C LYS A 233 -16.51 -8.71 5.61
N GLN A 234 -16.03 -9.28 4.52
CA GLN A 234 -14.96 -10.27 4.50
C GLN A 234 -13.72 -9.63 3.88
N SER A 235 -13.24 -8.58 4.55
CA SER A 235 -12.09 -7.84 4.08
C SER A 235 -10.93 -8.76 3.74
N GLN A 236 -10.37 -8.54 2.55
CA GLN A 236 -9.18 -9.25 2.09
C GLN A 236 -7.98 -8.30 2.18
N GLU A 237 -6.92 -8.81 2.78
CA GLU A 237 -5.63 -8.18 2.73
C GLU A 237 -4.93 -8.59 1.43
N THR A 238 -4.46 -7.60 0.68
CA THR A 238 -3.63 -7.81 -0.51
C THR A 238 -2.25 -7.28 -0.22
N VAL A 239 -1.30 -8.18 -0.05
CA VAL A 239 0.11 -7.83 0.16
C VAL A 239 0.74 -7.48 -1.18
N MET A 240 1.40 -6.32 -1.27
CA MET A 240 2.17 -5.94 -2.46
C MET A 240 3.47 -6.73 -2.52
N ASN A 241 3.84 -7.15 -3.72
CA ASN A 241 5.16 -7.74 -3.92
C ASN A 241 6.23 -6.65 -3.81
N CYS A 242 7.19 -6.83 -2.94
CA CYS A 242 8.32 -5.92 -2.74
C CYS A 242 9.60 -6.72 -2.48
N ASP A 243 10.75 -6.07 -2.55
CA ASP A 243 12.00 -6.68 -2.13
C ASP A 243 12.16 -6.50 -0.61
N ASN A 244 11.96 -7.57 0.14
CA ASN A 244 12.09 -7.62 1.59
C ASN A 244 13.25 -8.53 2.05
N ARG A 245 14.25 -8.76 1.20
CA ARG A 245 15.45 -9.50 1.57
C ARG A 245 16.30 -8.68 2.54
N HIS A 246 16.70 -9.30 3.63
CA HIS A 246 17.51 -8.73 4.71
C HIS A 246 18.80 -9.51 4.89
#